data_e85c65463a69931d39f04fdb69eba258
#
_entry.id   e85c65463a69931d39f04fdb69eba258
#
_cell.length_a   1.000
_cell.length_b   1.000
_cell.length_c   1.000
_cell.angle_alpha   90.00
_cell.angle_beta   90.00
_cell.angle_gamma   90.00
#
_symmetry.space_group_name_H-M   'P 1'
#
loop_
_entity.id
_entity.type
_entity.pdbx_description
1 polymer ?
#
loop_
_entity_poly.entity_id
_entity_poly.type
_entity_poly.pdbx_seq_one_letter_code
_entity_poly.pdbx_strand_id
1 'polypeptide(L)'
;MSKIIGIDLGTTNSCVAVMEGGEPKVIPNAEGARTTPSVVAFSKTGERMVGQVAKRQAITNPDRTISSIKREMGTNYRVSIDGKSYTPPEISAMVLQKLKTDAEAYLGETVTEAVITVPAYFSDSQRQATKDAGKIAGLDVKRIINEPTAAALAYGLDKESEQKIMVYDLGGGTFDVSVLEIGDGVIEVLATAGDTRLGGDDFDKCVTDYLVEEFKKAEGVDLSGDKVAMQRLREAAEKAKCDLSGVTSTNVNLPYITADANGPKHLDVTLTRAKFNELTHHLVERTMAPVRQALSDAGLSVNDLSKVLLVGGSTRIPAVQEAVKSFTGKEPFKGINPDECVAVGAAIQGGVLGGDVEGILLLDVTPLSLGIETLGGVCTKLIDRNTTIPTRKSQVFSTAADNQTSVVVIVLQGEREMAQYNKSLGRFHLDGIAPARRGVPQIEVTFDIDANGIVNVSAKDLGTGKEQHITITASSNLSKEDIDKAVKEAEQFAAEDKKRKEEVDVRNAGDQMVYQTEKTLSEMGDKLDAADKGEVEQKLASLKTALSGTDTEAIKKATEELTQAFYKVSEKMYQQANPQGAQGNPGAGYTDPGAQQGQQGGQYYDADYEVVDDDKDKK
;
A
#
# COMPACT_ATOMS: atom_id res chain seq x y z
N MET A 1 -20.00 9.04 -26.96
CA MET A 1 -19.71 8.50 -25.62
C MET A 1 -19.21 9.68 -24.79
N SER A 2 -19.56 9.76 -23.51
CA SER A 2 -18.99 10.78 -22.61
C SER A 2 -17.48 10.57 -22.55
N LYS A 3 -16.70 11.66 -22.62
CA LYS A 3 -15.24 11.56 -22.50
C LYS A 3 -14.84 11.23 -21.06
N ILE A 4 -13.89 10.31 -20.93
CA ILE A 4 -13.28 9.99 -19.63
C ILE A 4 -12.11 10.91 -19.41
N ILE A 5 -12.14 11.72 -18.34
CA ILE A 5 -11.03 12.62 -17.99
C ILE A 5 -10.02 11.89 -17.09
N GLY A 6 -8.74 12.23 -17.27
CA GLY A 6 -7.65 11.81 -16.38
C GLY A 6 -7.33 12.89 -15.37
N ILE A 7 -7.33 12.56 -14.09
CA ILE A 7 -7.08 13.49 -13.01
C ILE A 7 -5.87 13.03 -12.17
N ASP A 8 -4.89 13.92 -12.08
CA ASP A 8 -3.90 13.87 -11.02
C ASP A 8 -4.43 14.67 -9.82
N LEU A 9 -4.85 13.97 -8.77
CA LEU A 9 -5.26 14.58 -7.51
C LEU A 9 -4.05 14.75 -6.60
N GLY A 10 -3.20 15.73 -6.87
CA GLY A 10 -1.95 15.97 -6.14
C GLY A 10 -2.15 16.57 -4.74
N THR A 11 -1.15 16.44 -3.88
CA THR A 11 -1.17 17.00 -2.51
C THR A 11 -1.19 18.53 -2.54
N THR A 12 -0.34 19.13 -3.37
CA THR A 12 -0.17 20.59 -3.46
C THR A 12 -0.90 21.16 -4.67
N ASN A 13 -0.76 20.54 -5.84
CA ASN A 13 -1.40 20.92 -7.08
C ASN A 13 -2.04 19.71 -7.72
N SER A 14 -3.18 19.89 -8.36
CA SER A 14 -3.90 18.90 -9.16
C SER A 14 -3.89 19.30 -10.63
N CYS A 15 -4.00 18.31 -11.50
CA CYS A 15 -4.00 18.51 -12.95
C CYS A 15 -5.10 17.64 -13.58
N VAL A 16 -5.71 18.12 -14.67
CA VAL A 16 -6.71 17.36 -15.44
C VAL A 16 -6.34 17.32 -16.91
N ALA A 17 -6.50 16.18 -17.54
CA ALA A 17 -6.23 15.98 -18.96
C ALA A 17 -7.33 15.11 -19.60
N VAL A 18 -7.38 15.10 -20.93
CA VAL A 18 -8.35 14.34 -21.72
C VAL A 18 -7.71 13.85 -23.00
N MET A 19 -8.19 12.73 -23.55
CA MET A 19 -7.85 12.31 -24.91
C MET A 19 -8.65 13.14 -25.93
N GLU A 20 -7.96 13.77 -26.87
CA GLU A 20 -8.58 14.58 -27.91
C GLU A 20 -7.81 14.43 -29.23
N GLY A 21 -8.50 13.92 -30.25
CA GLY A 21 -7.88 13.67 -31.55
C GLY A 21 -6.79 12.58 -31.55
N GLY A 22 -6.86 11.64 -30.59
CA GLY A 22 -5.86 10.56 -30.43
C GLY A 22 -4.65 10.95 -29.58
N GLU A 23 -4.60 12.19 -29.08
CA GLU A 23 -3.51 12.68 -28.24
C GLU A 23 -4.01 13.16 -26.86
N PRO A 24 -3.24 12.95 -25.79
CA PRO A 24 -3.59 13.48 -24.47
C PRO A 24 -3.34 14.99 -24.41
N LYS A 25 -4.31 15.73 -23.90
CA LYS A 25 -4.22 17.19 -23.72
C LYS A 25 -4.54 17.57 -22.29
N VAL A 26 -3.67 18.37 -21.68
CA VAL A 26 -3.91 18.99 -20.38
C VAL A 26 -4.90 20.13 -20.53
N ILE A 27 -5.96 20.09 -19.72
CA ILE A 27 -7.01 21.10 -19.70
C ILE A 27 -6.58 22.26 -18.80
N PRO A 28 -6.51 23.49 -19.30
CA PRO A 28 -6.26 24.67 -18.45
C PRO A 28 -7.48 24.95 -17.56
N ASN A 29 -7.22 25.42 -16.35
CA ASN A 29 -8.28 25.89 -15.46
C ASN A 29 -8.86 27.25 -15.90
N ALA A 30 -9.91 27.70 -15.22
CA ALA A 30 -10.56 28.98 -15.53
C ALA A 30 -9.62 30.19 -15.42
N GLU A 31 -8.54 30.09 -14.67
CA GLU A 31 -7.50 31.11 -14.51
C GLU A 31 -6.40 31.03 -15.58
N GLY A 32 -6.50 30.08 -16.52
CA GLY A 32 -5.56 29.85 -17.62
C GLY A 32 -4.31 29.03 -17.21
N ALA A 33 -4.22 28.53 -15.97
CA ALA A 33 -3.12 27.69 -15.53
C ALA A 33 -3.37 26.21 -15.86
N ARG A 34 -2.30 25.47 -16.08
CA ARG A 34 -2.36 24.02 -16.42
C ARG A 34 -2.47 23.13 -15.19
N THR A 35 -2.21 23.68 -14.01
CA THR A 35 -2.40 23.02 -12.70
C THR A 35 -3.27 23.90 -11.81
N THR A 36 -4.00 23.25 -10.90
CA THR A 36 -4.89 23.90 -9.94
C THR A 36 -4.39 23.60 -8.52
N PRO A 37 -4.12 24.60 -7.67
CA PRO A 37 -3.77 24.35 -6.28
C PRO A 37 -4.82 23.51 -5.56
N SER A 38 -4.39 22.45 -4.87
CA SER A 38 -5.25 21.56 -4.07
C SER A 38 -5.60 22.23 -2.72
N VAL A 39 -6.16 23.43 -2.81
CA VAL A 39 -6.50 24.28 -1.66
C VAL A 39 -7.99 24.58 -1.68
N VAL A 40 -8.63 24.42 -0.52
CA VAL A 40 -10.05 24.75 -0.30
C VAL A 40 -10.14 25.77 0.82
N ALA A 41 -10.94 26.79 0.64
CA ALA A 41 -11.19 27.79 1.67
C ALA A 41 -12.67 28.15 1.76
N PHE A 42 -13.06 28.66 2.93
CA PHE A 42 -14.41 29.13 3.20
C PHE A 42 -14.35 30.61 3.61
N SER A 43 -15.13 31.46 2.93
CA SER A 43 -15.26 32.86 3.31
C SER A 43 -15.97 33.00 4.66
N LYS A 44 -15.94 34.20 5.24
CA LYS A 44 -16.72 34.52 6.46
C LYS A 44 -18.24 34.40 6.24
N THR A 45 -18.69 34.48 4.99
CA THR A 45 -20.10 34.34 4.58
C THR A 45 -20.46 32.88 4.26
N GLY A 46 -19.52 31.94 4.39
CA GLY A 46 -19.71 30.51 4.11
C GLY A 46 -19.55 30.12 2.63
N GLU A 47 -19.12 31.05 1.75
CA GLU A 47 -18.83 30.75 0.36
C GLU A 47 -17.58 29.88 0.24
N ARG A 48 -17.67 28.80 -0.55
CA ARG A 48 -16.57 27.90 -0.82
C ARG A 48 -15.70 28.37 -1.98
N MET A 49 -14.42 28.46 -1.76
CA MET A 49 -13.40 28.79 -2.74
C MET A 49 -12.47 27.59 -2.94
N VAL A 50 -12.02 27.34 -4.17
CA VAL A 50 -11.11 26.22 -4.50
C VAL A 50 -10.04 26.72 -5.47
N GLY A 51 -8.83 26.16 -5.33
CA GLY A 51 -7.73 26.46 -6.23
C GLY A 51 -7.02 27.77 -5.93
N GLN A 52 -6.67 28.52 -6.97
CA GLN A 52 -5.86 29.74 -6.84
C GLN A 52 -6.54 30.82 -6.00
N VAL A 53 -7.85 30.95 -6.09
CA VAL A 53 -8.63 31.91 -5.29
C VAL A 53 -8.52 31.56 -3.79
N ALA A 54 -8.64 30.29 -3.44
CA ALA A 54 -8.46 29.80 -2.07
C ALA A 54 -7.03 30.04 -1.58
N LYS A 55 -6.01 29.76 -2.39
CA LYS A 55 -4.59 29.95 -2.04
C LYS A 55 -4.28 31.42 -1.78
N ARG A 56 -4.76 32.35 -2.62
CA ARG A 56 -4.49 33.78 -2.49
C ARG A 56 -5.00 34.42 -1.20
N GLN A 57 -6.09 33.91 -0.63
CA GLN A 57 -6.67 34.46 0.59
C GLN A 57 -6.20 33.74 1.87
N ALA A 58 -5.34 32.72 1.76
CA ALA A 58 -4.86 31.92 2.87
C ALA A 58 -4.19 32.75 3.98
N ILE A 59 -3.44 33.79 3.62
CA ILE A 59 -2.78 34.69 4.59
C ILE A 59 -3.81 35.42 5.48
N THR A 60 -4.90 35.88 4.90
CA THR A 60 -5.91 36.67 5.62
C THR A 60 -7.00 35.79 6.27
N ASN A 61 -7.01 34.51 5.95
CA ASN A 61 -8.03 33.55 6.38
C ASN A 61 -7.44 32.15 6.65
N PRO A 62 -6.36 32.06 7.45
CA PRO A 62 -5.64 30.79 7.65
C PRO A 62 -6.49 29.71 8.33
N ASP A 63 -7.37 30.08 9.28
CA ASP A 63 -8.20 29.13 10.02
C ASP A 63 -9.30 28.47 9.18
N ARG A 64 -9.60 29.01 8.00
CA ARG A 64 -10.65 28.56 7.10
C ARG A 64 -10.10 28.10 5.74
N THR A 65 -8.78 27.93 5.66
CA THR A 65 -8.08 27.49 4.45
C THR A 65 -7.42 26.14 4.71
N ILE A 66 -7.74 25.17 3.88
CA ILE A 66 -7.31 23.79 3.99
C ILE A 66 -6.38 23.51 2.81
N SER A 67 -5.15 23.08 3.10
CA SER A 67 -4.15 22.62 2.15
C SER A 67 -3.66 21.22 2.52
N SER A 68 -3.02 20.53 1.59
CA SER A 68 -2.36 19.23 1.80
C SER A 68 -3.26 18.14 2.39
N ILE A 69 -4.59 18.22 2.20
CA ILE A 69 -5.57 17.29 2.77
C ILE A 69 -5.36 15.84 2.30
N LYS A 70 -4.71 15.63 1.15
CA LYS A 70 -4.38 14.31 0.62
C LYS A 70 -3.53 13.49 1.60
N ARG A 71 -2.71 14.14 2.45
CA ARG A 71 -1.92 13.47 3.50
C ARG A 71 -2.78 12.83 4.59
N GLU A 72 -4.02 13.28 4.73
CA GLU A 72 -4.98 12.77 5.71
C GLU A 72 -6.01 11.79 5.10
N MET A 73 -5.88 11.50 3.80
CA MET A 73 -6.76 10.52 3.15
C MET A 73 -6.65 9.16 3.84
N GLY A 74 -7.82 8.56 4.03
CA GLY A 74 -7.90 7.30 4.69
C GLY A 74 -7.74 7.36 6.22
N THR A 75 -7.67 8.52 6.86
CA THR A 75 -7.61 8.69 8.32
C THR A 75 -8.95 9.19 8.91
N ASN A 76 -9.07 9.19 10.23
CA ASN A 76 -10.22 9.77 10.94
C ASN A 76 -10.10 11.29 11.14
N TYR A 77 -9.17 11.94 10.44
CA TYR A 77 -8.98 13.37 10.51
C TYR A 77 -10.25 14.14 10.13
N ARG A 78 -10.51 15.24 10.82
CA ARG A 78 -11.68 16.10 10.60
C ARG A 78 -11.26 17.57 10.58
N VAL A 79 -11.78 18.30 9.61
CA VAL A 79 -11.67 19.75 9.55
C VAL A 79 -12.98 20.35 10.03
N SER A 80 -12.91 21.21 11.04
CA SER A 80 -14.12 21.90 11.56
C SER A 80 -14.13 23.35 11.09
N ILE A 81 -15.15 23.72 10.32
CA ILE A 81 -15.38 25.08 9.81
C ILE A 81 -16.82 25.49 10.14
N ASP A 82 -17.00 26.54 10.89
CA ASP A 82 -18.31 27.11 11.26
C ASP A 82 -19.27 26.07 11.91
N GLY A 83 -18.71 25.17 12.76
CA GLY A 83 -19.49 24.11 13.40
C GLY A 83 -19.80 22.92 12.49
N LYS A 84 -19.41 22.95 11.23
CA LYS A 84 -19.52 21.85 10.28
C LYS A 84 -18.20 21.09 10.19
N SER A 85 -18.29 19.76 10.26
CA SER A 85 -17.12 18.87 10.24
C SER A 85 -17.01 18.20 8.87
N TYR A 86 -15.83 18.30 8.26
CA TYR A 86 -15.52 17.74 6.95
C TYR A 86 -14.45 16.65 7.06
N THR A 87 -14.62 15.58 6.31
CA THR A 87 -13.64 14.49 6.13
C THR A 87 -12.63 14.85 5.03
N PRO A 88 -11.45 14.20 4.99
CA PRO A 88 -10.52 14.35 3.87
C PRO A 88 -11.13 14.05 2.49
N PRO A 89 -11.95 12.98 2.30
CA PRO A 89 -12.65 12.76 1.04
C PRO A 89 -13.60 13.89 0.63
N GLU A 90 -14.33 14.50 1.58
CA GLU A 90 -15.23 15.63 1.28
C GLU A 90 -14.46 16.87 0.83
N ILE A 91 -13.32 17.19 1.46
CA ILE A 91 -12.47 18.30 1.03
C ILE A 91 -11.83 18.00 -0.33
N SER A 92 -11.31 16.78 -0.54
CA SER A 92 -10.76 16.35 -1.83
C SER A 92 -11.80 16.37 -2.95
N ALA A 93 -13.06 16.03 -2.64
CA ALA A 93 -14.16 16.10 -3.58
C ALA A 93 -14.42 17.54 -4.08
N MET A 94 -14.19 18.54 -3.24
CA MET A 94 -14.33 19.95 -3.65
C MET A 94 -13.27 20.33 -4.71
N VAL A 95 -12.04 19.81 -4.57
CA VAL A 95 -11.00 19.97 -5.59
C VAL A 95 -11.39 19.25 -6.88
N LEU A 96 -11.87 18.01 -6.79
CA LEU A 96 -12.33 17.23 -7.94
C LEU A 96 -13.51 17.90 -8.66
N GLN A 97 -14.45 18.51 -7.93
CA GLN A 97 -15.55 19.27 -8.50
C GLN A 97 -15.06 20.48 -9.30
N LYS A 98 -14.04 21.19 -8.81
CA LYS A 98 -13.42 22.31 -9.54
C LYS A 98 -12.81 21.81 -10.86
N LEU A 99 -12.01 20.73 -10.82
CA LEU A 99 -11.39 20.14 -12.01
C LEU A 99 -12.44 19.64 -13.01
N LYS A 100 -13.52 19.02 -12.52
CA LYS A 100 -14.66 18.62 -13.35
C LYS A 100 -15.30 19.82 -14.05
N THR A 101 -15.58 20.90 -13.30
CA THR A 101 -16.17 22.13 -13.84
C THR A 101 -15.28 22.75 -14.91
N ASP A 102 -13.97 22.81 -14.69
CA ASP A 102 -13.01 23.32 -15.66
C ASP A 102 -12.98 22.44 -16.93
N ALA A 103 -13.05 21.11 -16.75
CA ALA A 103 -13.11 20.16 -17.88
C ALA A 103 -14.42 20.31 -18.68
N GLU A 104 -15.57 20.45 -18.02
CA GLU A 104 -16.87 20.68 -18.65
C GLU A 104 -16.89 22.02 -19.42
N ALA A 105 -16.30 23.07 -18.86
CA ALA A 105 -16.18 24.37 -19.54
C ALA A 105 -15.29 24.30 -20.79
N TYR A 106 -14.19 23.52 -20.72
CA TYR A 106 -13.29 23.32 -21.85
C TYR A 106 -13.91 22.46 -22.97
N LEU A 107 -14.56 21.36 -22.59
CA LEU A 107 -15.13 20.38 -23.52
C LEU A 107 -16.49 20.83 -24.11
N GLY A 108 -17.20 21.72 -23.42
CA GLY A 108 -18.57 22.13 -23.78
C GLY A 108 -19.63 21.04 -23.56
N GLU A 109 -19.31 19.98 -22.80
CA GLU A 109 -20.20 18.88 -22.47
C GLU A 109 -20.06 18.45 -21.01
N THR A 110 -21.06 17.73 -20.50
CA THR A 110 -21.04 17.20 -19.13
C THR A 110 -20.04 16.05 -19.01
N VAL A 111 -19.22 16.09 -17.97
CA VAL A 111 -18.24 15.04 -17.63
C VAL A 111 -18.76 14.21 -16.47
N THR A 112 -18.93 12.92 -16.68
CA THR A 112 -19.44 11.99 -15.67
C THR A 112 -18.45 10.92 -15.27
N GLU A 113 -17.37 10.71 -16.02
CA GLU A 113 -16.45 9.59 -15.84
C GLU A 113 -15.02 10.09 -15.72
N ALA A 114 -14.23 9.46 -14.84
CA ALA A 114 -12.84 9.81 -14.62
C ALA A 114 -11.94 8.61 -14.28
N VAL A 115 -10.67 8.74 -14.63
CA VAL A 115 -9.55 8.00 -14.04
C VAL A 115 -8.85 8.94 -13.06
N ILE A 116 -8.65 8.51 -11.82
CA ILE A 116 -8.01 9.32 -10.77
C ILE A 116 -6.74 8.63 -10.30
N THR A 117 -5.67 9.40 -10.11
CA THR A 117 -4.39 8.86 -9.67
C THR A 117 -4.23 8.88 -8.16
N VAL A 118 -3.42 7.95 -7.66
CA VAL A 118 -3.00 7.86 -6.28
C VAL A 118 -1.52 7.51 -6.20
N PRO A 119 -0.81 7.88 -5.12
CA PRO A 119 0.53 7.37 -4.86
C PRO A 119 0.57 5.84 -4.89
N ALA A 120 1.63 5.25 -5.44
CA ALA A 120 1.74 3.80 -5.57
C ALA A 120 1.69 3.10 -4.22
N TYR A 121 2.24 3.75 -3.20
CA TYR A 121 2.32 3.23 -1.83
C TYR A 121 1.09 3.54 -0.97
N PHE A 122 0.00 4.06 -1.56
CA PHE A 122 -1.27 4.24 -0.84
C PHE A 122 -1.85 2.90 -0.42
N SER A 123 -2.28 2.83 0.84
CA SER A 123 -3.04 1.70 1.36
C SER A 123 -4.41 1.58 0.67
N ASP A 124 -5.01 0.40 0.76
CA ASP A 124 -6.35 0.14 0.24
C ASP A 124 -7.40 1.16 0.72
N SER A 125 -7.36 1.52 1.99
CA SER A 125 -8.28 2.52 2.54
C SER A 125 -8.06 3.94 2.01
N GLN A 126 -6.83 4.33 1.67
CA GLN A 126 -6.55 5.61 1.03
C GLN A 126 -7.05 5.61 -0.43
N ARG A 127 -6.92 4.47 -1.14
CA ARG A 127 -7.47 4.26 -2.48
C ARG A 127 -8.99 4.33 -2.47
N GLN A 128 -9.64 3.65 -1.54
CA GLN A 128 -11.09 3.70 -1.37
C GLN A 128 -11.58 5.12 -1.03
N ALA A 129 -10.89 5.83 -0.13
CA ALA A 129 -11.20 7.22 0.21
C ALA A 129 -11.09 8.15 -1.00
N THR A 130 -10.12 7.91 -1.90
CA THR A 130 -9.98 8.65 -3.16
C THR A 130 -11.12 8.34 -4.12
N LYS A 131 -11.53 7.08 -4.24
CA LYS A 131 -12.69 6.67 -5.04
C LYS A 131 -13.97 7.29 -4.52
N ASP A 132 -14.15 7.35 -3.19
CA ASP A 132 -15.30 7.98 -2.55
C ASP A 132 -15.31 9.49 -2.78
N ALA A 133 -14.15 10.16 -2.74
CA ALA A 133 -14.05 11.58 -3.09
C ALA A 133 -14.52 11.84 -4.54
N GLY A 134 -14.16 10.96 -5.48
CA GLY A 134 -14.64 11.02 -6.86
C GLY A 134 -16.17 10.92 -6.95
N LYS A 135 -16.77 9.96 -6.25
CA LYS A 135 -18.24 9.80 -6.18
C LYS A 135 -18.92 11.03 -5.58
N ILE A 136 -18.39 11.59 -4.49
CA ILE A 136 -18.91 12.82 -3.86
C ILE A 136 -18.83 13.99 -4.83
N ALA A 137 -17.79 14.03 -5.68
CA ALA A 137 -17.66 15.02 -6.75
C ALA A 137 -18.61 14.82 -7.94
N GLY A 138 -19.40 13.74 -7.95
CA GLY A 138 -20.31 13.39 -9.04
C GLY A 138 -19.59 12.78 -10.25
N LEU A 139 -18.49 12.05 -10.00
CA LEU A 139 -17.73 11.31 -11.00
C LEU A 139 -17.87 9.81 -10.77
N ASP A 140 -18.16 9.06 -11.83
CA ASP A 140 -17.97 7.62 -11.86
C ASP A 140 -16.48 7.32 -12.08
N VAL A 141 -15.81 6.87 -11.01
CA VAL A 141 -14.38 6.58 -11.04
C VAL A 141 -14.17 5.21 -11.68
N LYS A 142 -13.87 5.22 -12.97
CA LYS A 142 -13.65 4.01 -13.78
C LYS A 142 -12.43 3.23 -13.33
N ARG A 143 -11.37 3.95 -12.96
CA ARG A 143 -10.14 3.35 -12.46
C ARG A 143 -9.39 4.27 -11.52
N ILE A 144 -8.81 3.69 -10.48
CA ILE A 144 -7.72 4.28 -9.70
C ILE A 144 -6.41 3.74 -10.27
N ILE A 145 -5.48 4.61 -10.62
CA ILE A 145 -4.17 4.26 -11.20
C ILE A 145 -3.06 4.86 -10.34
N ASN A 146 -1.94 4.15 -10.22
CA ASN A 146 -0.78 4.67 -9.48
C ASN A 146 -0.08 5.80 -10.25
N GLU A 147 0.35 6.85 -9.55
CA GLU A 147 1.03 8.03 -10.12
C GLU A 147 2.26 7.66 -10.94
N PRO A 148 3.21 6.83 -10.45
CA PRO A 148 4.37 6.44 -11.25
C PRO A 148 4.00 5.60 -12.48
N THR A 149 2.94 4.82 -12.39
CA THR A 149 2.43 4.03 -13.51
C THR A 149 1.79 4.91 -14.58
N ALA A 150 1.03 5.94 -14.17
CA ALA A 150 0.51 6.95 -15.07
C ALA A 150 1.66 7.73 -15.76
N ALA A 151 2.69 8.11 -15.01
CA ALA A 151 3.86 8.77 -15.60
C ALA A 151 4.60 7.87 -16.60
N ALA A 152 4.68 6.57 -16.34
CA ALA A 152 5.25 5.59 -17.28
C ALA A 152 4.40 5.47 -18.56
N LEU A 153 3.06 5.52 -18.47
CA LEU A 153 2.18 5.59 -19.62
C LEU A 153 2.45 6.83 -20.47
N ALA A 154 2.57 8.00 -19.84
CA ALA A 154 2.88 9.23 -20.55
C ALA A 154 4.25 9.21 -21.24
N TYR A 155 5.21 8.48 -20.68
CA TYR A 155 6.54 8.28 -21.28
C TYR A 155 6.55 7.20 -22.36
N GLY A 156 5.85 6.07 -22.10
CA GLY A 156 6.05 4.82 -22.83
C GLY A 156 5.14 4.59 -24.03
N LEU A 157 4.19 5.50 -24.30
CA LEU A 157 3.18 5.30 -25.34
C LEU A 157 3.76 5.05 -26.74
N ASP A 158 4.97 5.56 -27.00
CA ASP A 158 5.67 5.45 -28.29
C ASP A 158 6.87 4.48 -28.26
N LYS A 159 7.02 3.67 -27.21
CA LYS A 159 8.18 2.76 -27.04
C LYS A 159 7.85 1.35 -27.52
N GLU A 160 8.52 0.91 -28.56
CA GLU A 160 8.40 -0.43 -29.15
C GLU A 160 9.38 -1.45 -28.58
N SER A 161 10.47 -1.00 -27.93
CA SER A 161 11.52 -1.87 -27.37
C SER A 161 11.38 -2.05 -25.88
N GLU A 162 11.66 -3.25 -25.38
CA GLU A 162 11.73 -3.53 -23.95
C GLU A 162 12.71 -2.58 -23.24
N GLN A 163 12.24 -1.93 -22.19
CA GLN A 163 12.99 -1.02 -21.35
C GLN A 163 12.65 -1.23 -19.89
N LYS A 164 13.67 -1.35 -19.04
CA LYS A 164 13.50 -1.28 -17.59
C LYS A 164 13.74 0.14 -17.13
N ILE A 165 12.73 0.75 -16.54
CA ILE A 165 12.78 2.14 -16.10
C ILE A 165 12.53 2.24 -14.60
N MET A 166 13.08 3.29 -14.00
CA MET A 166 12.75 3.70 -12.65
C MET A 166 11.96 5.02 -12.74
N VAL A 167 10.82 5.08 -12.12
CA VAL A 167 10.08 6.32 -11.89
C VAL A 167 10.34 6.75 -10.46
N TYR A 168 10.92 7.93 -10.29
CA TYR A 168 11.19 8.58 -9.02
C TYR A 168 10.25 9.77 -8.90
N ASP A 169 9.20 9.62 -8.11
CA ASP A 169 8.14 10.62 -7.94
C ASP A 169 8.24 11.27 -6.57
N LEU A 170 8.69 12.53 -6.53
CA LEU A 170 8.74 13.34 -5.33
C LEU A 170 7.78 14.52 -5.49
N GLY A 171 6.57 14.32 -4.99
CA GLY A 171 5.50 15.30 -5.01
C GLY A 171 5.60 16.33 -3.89
N GLY A 172 4.47 17.01 -3.62
CA GLY A 172 4.38 17.94 -2.49
C GLY A 172 4.28 17.26 -1.14
N GLY A 173 3.67 16.08 -1.08
CA GLY A 173 3.37 15.39 0.18
C GLY A 173 3.88 13.97 0.30
N THR A 174 4.17 13.33 -0.82
CA THR A 174 4.54 11.90 -0.91
C THR A 174 5.78 11.72 -1.77
N PHE A 175 6.50 10.64 -1.51
CA PHE A 175 7.59 10.12 -2.32
C PHE A 175 7.28 8.68 -2.71
N ASP A 176 7.29 8.38 -3.99
CA ASP A 176 7.16 7.04 -4.54
C ASP A 176 8.31 6.73 -5.50
N VAL A 177 8.74 5.49 -5.49
CA VAL A 177 9.67 4.95 -6.48
C VAL A 177 9.13 3.63 -6.98
N SER A 178 9.03 3.50 -8.31
CA SER A 178 8.61 2.26 -8.95
C SER A 178 9.62 1.85 -10.01
N VAL A 179 9.87 0.56 -10.08
CA VAL A 179 10.66 -0.08 -11.14
C VAL A 179 9.69 -0.79 -12.05
N LEU A 180 9.73 -0.47 -13.34
CA LEU A 180 8.79 -0.96 -14.34
C LEU A 180 9.54 -1.52 -15.54
N GLU A 181 8.89 -2.47 -16.19
CA GLU A 181 9.25 -2.95 -17.53
C GLU A 181 8.21 -2.46 -18.54
N ILE A 182 8.68 -1.89 -19.63
CA ILE A 182 7.86 -1.36 -20.72
C ILE A 182 8.30 -2.04 -22.00
N GLY A 183 7.37 -2.61 -22.76
CA GLY A 183 7.63 -3.20 -24.08
C GLY A 183 6.38 -3.80 -24.68
N ASP A 184 6.29 -3.81 -26.02
CA ASP A 184 5.20 -4.43 -26.80
C ASP A 184 3.78 -4.04 -26.34
N GLY A 185 3.59 -2.77 -25.91
CA GLY A 185 2.31 -2.29 -25.42
C GLY A 185 1.98 -2.70 -23.98
N VAL A 186 2.88 -3.41 -23.29
CA VAL A 186 2.71 -3.81 -21.89
C VAL A 186 3.55 -2.89 -21.00
N ILE A 187 2.95 -2.40 -19.92
CA ILE A 187 3.63 -1.70 -18.83
C ILE A 187 3.39 -2.51 -17.56
N GLU A 188 4.44 -3.14 -17.08
CA GLU A 188 4.41 -3.98 -15.90
C GLU A 188 5.23 -3.35 -14.77
N VAL A 189 4.62 -3.18 -13.61
CA VAL A 189 5.31 -2.77 -12.38
C VAL A 189 5.98 -4.00 -11.77
N LEU A 190 7.31 -3.97 -11.66
CA LEU A 190 8.08 -5.05 -11.03
C LEU A 190 8.14 -4.90 -9.51
N ALA A 191 8.34 -3.67 -9.04
CA ALA A 191 8.34 -3.35 -7.62
C ALA A 191 8.02 -1.88 -7.38
N THR A 192 7.49 -1.59 -6.20
CA THR A 192 7.25 -0.23 -5.72
C THR A 192 7.62 -0.09 -4.25
N ALA A 193 8.15 1.07 -3.88
CA ALA A 193 8.42 1.47 -2.52
C ALA A 193 8.17 2.98 -2.37
N GLY A 194 8.10 3.49 -1.15
CA GLY A 194 7.82 4.91 -1.02
C GLY A 194 7.81 5.44 0.39
N ASP A 195 7.52 6.76 0.49
CA ASP A 195 7.33 7.52 1.72
C ASP A 195 6.14 8.49 1.57
N THR A 196 4.90 8.15 2.11
CA THR A 196 3.68 8.97 1.98
C THR A 196 3.68 10.22 2.87
N ARG A 197 4.74 10.45 3.67
CA ARG A 197 4.94 11.69 4.45
C ARG A 197 6.30 12.32 4.17
N LEU A 198 6.76 12.24 2.93
CA LEU A 198 7.97 12.89 2.45
C LEU A 198 7.68 13.60 1.14
N GLY A 199 7.79 14.91 1.12
CA GLY A 199 7.54 15.71 -0.07
C GLY A 199 7.92 17.17 0.12
N GLY A 200 7.58 18.00 -0.86
CA GLY A 200 7.89 19.43 -0.90
C GLY A 200 7.48 20.21 0.35
N ASP A 201 6.35 19.83 0.98
CA ASP A 201 5.88 20.46 2.22
C ASP A 201 6.87 20.29 3.38
N ASP A 202 7.64 19.17 3.41
CA ASP A 202 8.63 18.92 4.44
C ASP A 202 9.88 19.78 4.21
N PHE A 203 10.26 20.02 2.94
CA PHE A 203 11.30 20.98 2.59
C PHE A 203 10.89 22.41 2.96
N ASP A 204 9.64 22.80 2.67
CA ASP A 204 9.10 24.10 3.06
C ASP A 204 9.09 24.27 4.58
N LYS A 205 8.77 23.21 5.31
CA LYS A 205 8.81 23.22 6.78
C LYS A 205 10.22 23.49 7.30
N CYS A 206 11.25 22.84 6.76
CA CYS A 206 12.64 23.09 7.17
C CYS A 206 13.04 24.56 6.97
N VAL A 207 12.65 25.15 5.84
CA VAL A 207 12.91 26.58 5.57
C VAL A 207 12.09 27.47 6.50
N THR A 208 10.81 27.16 6.71
CA THR A 208 9.93 27.91 7.63
C THR A 208 10.51 27.92 9.05
N ASP A 209 10.90 26.76 9.57
CA ASP A 209 11.48 26.63 10.90
C ASP A 209 12.80 27.46 11.02
N TYR A 210 13.64 27.41 9.99
CA TYR A 210 14.85 28.23 9.92
C TYR A 210 14.53 29.73 9.94
N LEU A 211 13.55 30.21 9.16
CA LEU A 211 13.16 31.62 9.15
C LEU A 211 12.58 32.07 10.50
N VAL A 212 11.81 31.23 11.18
CA VAL A 212 11.33 31.50 12.56
C VAL A 212 12.50 31.66 13.52
N GLU A 213 13.49 30.78 13.45
CA GLU A 213 14.67 30.83 14.31
C GLU A 213 15.53 32.09 14.05
N GLU A 214 15.78 32.42 12.78
CA GLU A 214 16.55 33.62 12.42
C GLU A 214 15.85 34.89 12.86
N PHE A 215 14.52 34.98 12.70
CA PHE A 215 13.74 36.11 13.19
C PHE A 215 13.81 36.20 14.73
N LYS A 216 13.67 35.09 15.43
CA LYS A 216 13.77 35.04 16.90
C LYS A 216 15.16 35.47 17.40
N LYS A 217 16.23 35.09 16.70
CA LYS A 217 17.60 35.52 17.01
C LYS A 217 17.78 37.02 16.79
N ALA A 218 17.24 37.56 15.69
CA ALA A 218 17.42 38.97 15.33
C ALA A 218 16.54 39.93 16.15
N GLU A 219 15.28 39.58 16.38
CA GLU A 219 14.26 40.44 16.92
C GLU A 219 13.78 40.06 18.34
N GLY A 220 14.20 38.89 18.86
CA GLY A 220 13.79 38.38 20.17
C GLY A 220 12.32 37.93 20.26
N VAL A 221 11.58 37.89 19.15
CA VAL A 221 10.15 37.56 19.08
C VAL A 221 9.95 36.21 18.44
N ASP A 222 9.10 35.37 19.05
CA ASP A 222 8.73 34.06 18.52
C ASP A 222 7.44 34.18 17.70
N LEU A 223 7.52 33.87 16.41
CA LEU A 223 6.39 33.95 15.48
C LEU A 223 5.50 32.68 15.46
N SER A 224 5.90 31.61 16.14
CA SER A 224 5.21 30.30 16.06
C SER A 224 3.74 30.34 16.51
N GLY A 225 3.39 31.29 17.39
CA GLY A 225 2.02 31.50 17.85
C GLY A 225 1.15 32.40 16.95
N ASP A 226 1.75 33.10 16.00
CA ASP A 226 1.05 34.02 15.09
C ASP A 226 0.71 33.28 13.78
N LYS A 227 -0.55 32.89 13.62
CA LYS A 227 -1.02 32.13 12.46
C LYS A 227 -0.85 32.87 11.13
N VAL A 228 -1.02 34.21 11.13
CA VAL A 228 -0.86 35.03 9.93
C VAL A 228 0.61 35.12 9.55
N ALA A 229 1.49 35.39 10.53
CA ALA A 229 2.92 35.39 10.30
C ALA A 229 3.42 34.02 9.82
N MET A 230 2.97 32.92 10.45
CA MET A 230 3.33 31.57 10.06
C MET A 230 2.87 31.23 8.65
N GLN A 231 1.68 31.69 8.21
CA GLN A 231 1.20 31.47 6.84
C GLN A 231 2.06 32.24 5.83
N ARG A 232 2.42 33.47 6.14
CA ARG A 232 3.34 34.28 5.31
C ARG A 232 4.72 33.65 5.19
N LEU A 233 5.23 33.07 6.29
CA LEU A 233 6.51 32.36 6.31
C LEU A 233 6.46 31.11 5.45
N ARG A 234 5.39 30.31 5.51
CA ARG A 234 5.22 29.11 4.68
C ARG A 234 5.21 29.45 3.20
N GLU A 235 4.44 30.46 2.79
CA GLU A 235 4.39 30.89 1.40
C GLU A 235 5.75 31.43 0.91
N ALA A 236 6.46 32.15 1.77
CA ALA A 236 7.80 32.64 1.45
C ALA A 236 8.82 31.50 1.38
N ALA A 237 8.69 30.46 2.23
CA ALA A 237 9.53 29.28 2.20
C ALA A 237 9.31 28.45 0.93
N GLU A 238 8.04 28.19 0.52
CA GLU A 238 7.69 27.54 -0.73
C GLU A 238 8.29 28.29 -1.93
N LYS A 239 8.13 29.62 -1.94
CA LYS A 239 8.70 30.48 -2.99
C LYS A 239 10.22 30.39 -3.02
N ALA A 240 10.88 30.49 -1.87
CA ALA A 240 12.33 30.40 -1.78
C ALA A 240 12.86 29.04 -2.26
N LYS A 241 12.20 27.93 -1.90
CA LYS A 241 12.50 26.58 -2.44
C LYS A 241 12.42 26.57 -3.97
N CYS A 242 11.36 27.12 -4.56
CA CYS A 242 11.19 27.18 -6.00
C CYS A 242 12.27 28.05 -6.66
N ASP A 243 12.54 29.24 -6.12
CA ASP A 243 13.58 30.16 -6.64
C ASP A 243 14.97 29.49 -6.60
N LEU A 244 15.34 28.84 -5.49
CA LEU A 244 16.62 28.16 -5.29
C LEU A 244 16.82 26.93 -6.21
N SER A 245 15.78 26.45 -6.87
CA SER A 245 15.94 25.45 -7.94
C SER A 245 16.57 26.05 -9.20
N GLY A 246 16.37 27.36 -9.45
CA GLY A 246 16.93 28.07 -10.59
C GLY A 246 18.16 28.94 -10.27
N VAL A 247 18.21 29.53 -9.06
CA VAL A 247 19.28 30.46 -8.65
C VAL A 247 20.04 29.95 -7.43
N THR A 248 21.21 30.52 -7.15
CA THR A 248 22.09 30.11 -6.03
C THR A 248 21.76 30.80 -4.71
N SER A 249 20.99 31.90 -4.76
CA SER A 249 20.54 32.62 -3.57
C SER A 249 19.24 33.38 -3.87
N THR A 250 18.38 33.53 -2.87
CA THR A 250 17.16 34.33 -2.93
C THR A 250 17.02 35.13 -1.63
N ASN A 251 16.33 36.26 -1.71
CA ASN A 251 16.03 37.08 -0.54
C ASN A 251 14.58 36.85 -0.11
N VAL A 252 14.39 36.51 1.15
CA VAL A 252 13.10 36.36 1.80
C VAL A 252 12.84 37.67 2.57
N ASN A 253 12.03 38.56 2.00
CA ASN A 253 11.67 39.84 2.59
C ASN A 253 10.17 39.88 2.91
N LEU A 254 9.85 39.92 4.22
CA LEU A 254 8.48 39.98 4.73
C LEU A 254 8.31 41.23 5.61
N PRO A 255 7.98 42.40 5.01
CA PRO A 255 7.75 43.61 5.77
C PRO A 255 6.50 43.50 6.64
N TYR A 256 6.54 44.13 7.82
CA TYR A 256 5.44 44.12 8.79
C TYR A 256 4.93 42.72 9.13
N ILE A 257 5.87 41.80 9.42
CA ILE A 257 5.51 40.41 9.73
C ILE A 257 4.82 40.30 11.11
N THR A 258 5.22 41.14 12.05
CA THR A 258 4.59 41.31 13.37
C THR A 258 4.89 42.69 13.92
N ALA A 259 4.38 43.03 15.10
CA ALA A 259 4.68 44.27 15.83
C ALA A 259 4.77 43.99 17.33
N ASP A 260 5.64 44.70 18.04
CA ASP A 260 5.74 44.73 19.48
C ASP A 260 5.63 46.16 20.04
N ALA A 261 5.95 46.34 21.32
CA ALA A 261 5.93 47.64 21.98
C ALA A 261 6.91 48.67 21.35
N ASN A 262 7.93 48.21 20.61
CA ASN A 262 8.94 49.03 19.95
C ASN A 262 8.57 49.36 18.49
N GLY A 263 7.42 48.86 18.00
CA GLY A 263 6.91 49.11 16.65
C GLY A 263 6.87 47.89 15.75
N PRO A 264 6.67 48.11 14.44
CA PRO A 264 6.61 47.04 13.47
C PRO A 264 7.96 46.34 13.28
N LYS A 265 7.92 45.02 13.10
CA LYS A 265 9.07 44.15 12.84
C LYS A 265 9.02 43.61 11.42
N HIS A 266 10.20 43.40 10.83
CA HIS A 266 10.37 42.97 9.46
C HIS A 266 11.32 41.77 9.41
N LEU A 267 11.02 40.80 8.56
CA LEU A 267 11.97 39.73 8.25
C LEU A 267 12.68 40.08 6.94
N ASP A 268 14.00 40.05 6.94
CA ASP A 268 14.83 40.17 5.76
C ASP A 268 16.02 39.20 5.87
N VAL A 269 15.93 38.07 5.16
CA VAL A 269 16.90 36.99 5.22
C VAL A 269 17.30 36.55 3.82
N THR A 270 18.60 36.56 3.55
CA THR A 270 19.13 35.95 2.32
C THR A 270 19.36 34.46 2.55
N LEU A 271 18.63 33.63 1.81
CA LEU A 271 18.79 32.17 1.82
C LEU A 271 19.58 31.73 0.62
N THR A 272 20.69 31.01 0.84
CA THR A 272 21.50 30.40 -0.23
C THR A 272 21.07 28.97 -0.49
N ARG A 273 21.30 28.48 -1.73
CA ARG A 273 21.11 27.05 -2.07
C ARG A 273 21.94 26.13 -1.19
N ALA A 274 23.17 26.54 -0.81
CA ALA A 274 24.01 25.76 0.09
C ALA A 274 23.36 25.61 1.47
N LYS A 275 22.79 26.69 2.02
CA LYS A 275 22.06 26.63 3.31
C LYS A 275 20.77 25.83 3.18
N PHE A 276 20.03 25.99 2.11
CA PHE A 276 18.84 25.16 1.82
C PHE A 276 19.20 23.66 1.78
N ASN A 277 20.29 23.30 1.07
CA ASN A 277 20.74 21.90 1.00
C ASN A 277 21.17 21.37 2.38
N GLU A 278 21.85 22.18 3.20
CA GLU A 278 22.19 21.83 4.58
C GLU A 278 20.94 21.51 5.42
N LEU A 279 19.93 22.37 5.36
CA LEU A 279 18.69 22.21 6.13
C LEU A 279 17.88 20.98 5.69
N THR A 280 17.95 20.60 4.40
CA THR A 280 17.08 19.58 3.80
C THR A 280 17.79 18.29 3.45
N HIS A 281 19.11 18.16 3.72
CA HIS A 281 19.91 17.00 3.36
C HIS A 281 19.29 15.67 3.83
N HIS A 282 18.83 15.63 5.08
CA HIS A 282 18.21 14.45 5.66
C HIS A 282 16.93 13.99 4.94
N LEU A 283 16.19 14.92 4.28
CA LEU A 283 15.00 14.58 3.49
C LEU A 283 15.41 13.90 2.16
N VAL A 284 16.49 14.41 1.54
CA VAL A 284 17.03 13.79 0.32
C VAL A 284 17.55 12.38 0.62
N GLU A 285 18.29 12.20 1.72
CA GLU A 285 18.78 10.89 2.15
C GLU A 285 17.63 9.89 2.44
N ARG A 286 16.52 10.37 3.00
CA ARG A 286 15.33 9.52 3.25
C ARG A 286 14.77 8.91 1.97
N THR A 287 14.90 9.56 0.81
CA THR A 287 14.40 9.00 -0.46
C THR A 287 15.23 7.80 -0.93
N MET A 288 16.50 7.71 -0.53
CA MET A 288 17.42 6.72 -1.07
C MET A 288 17.21 5.30 -0.51
N ALA A 289 16.60 5.17 0.67
CA ALA A 289 16.26 3.85 1.22
C ALA A 289 15.16 3.16 0.40
N PRO A 290 14.00 3.79 0.11
CA PRO A 290 13.01 3.24 -0.81
C PRO A 290 13.55 2.95 -2.22
N VAL A 291 14.47 3.77 -2.74
CA VAL A 291 15.09 3.52 -4.05
C VAL A 291 15.86 2.20 -4.05
N ARG A 292 16.69 1.97 -3.03
CA ARG A 292 17.41 0.69 -2.88
C ARG A 292 16.46 -0.49 -2.72
N GLN A 293 15.39 -0.30 -1.93
CA GLN A 293 14.39 -1.33 -1.68
C GLN A 293 13.68 -1.74 -2.97
N ALA A 294 13.19 -0.78 -3.77
CA ALA A 294 12.48 -1.07 -5.01
C ALA A 294 13.37 -1.84 -6.01
N LEU A 295 14.65 -1.48 -6.15
CA LEU A 295 15.59 -2.22 -6.98
C LEU A 295 15.83 -3.64 -6.48
N SER A 296 16.05 -3.80 -5.18
CA SER A 296 16.23 -5.11 -4.55
C SER A 296 15.01 -6.01 -4.74
N ASP A 297 13.81 -5.47 -4.55
CA ASP A 297 12.55 -6.21 -4.70
C ASP A 297 12.29 -6.61 -6.17
N ALA A 298 12.69 -5.75 -7.11
CA ALA A 298 12.65 -6.07 -8.54
C ALA A 298 13.74 -7.06 -8.98
N GLY A 299 14.70 -7.41 -8.11
CA GLY A 299 15.86 -8.24 -8.46
C GLY A 299 16.81 -7.60 -9.45
N LEU A 300 16.85 -6.25 -9.50
CA LEU A 300 17.62 -5.47 -10.47
C LEU A 300 18.74 -4.67 -9.80
N SER A 301 19.78 -4.41 -10.57
CA SER A 301 20.82 -3.43 -10.25
C SER A 301 20.59 -2.11 -11.00
N VAL A 302 21.28 -1.06 -10.60
CA VAL A 302 21.23 0.24 -11.32
C VAL A 302 21.68 0.15 -12.77
N ASN A 303 22.51 -0.86 -13.13
CA ASN A 303 22.98 -1.07 -14.49
C ASN A 303 21.89 -1.61 -15.42
N ASP A 304 20.91 -2.33 -14.87
CA ASP A 304 19.81 -2.92 -15.62
C ASP A 304 18.77 -1.88 -16.04
N LEU A 305 18.77 -0.71 -15.39
CA LEU A 305 17.87 0.37 -15.73
C LEU A 305 18.26 0.99 -17.08
N SER A 306 17.31 1.15 -17.97
CA SER A 306 17.46 1.92 -19.21
C SER A 306 17.37 3.41 -18.95
N LYS A 307 16.44 3.84 -18.10
CA LYS A 307 16.17 5.25 -17.78
C LYS A 307 15.68 5.45 -16.36
N VAL A 308 15.83 6.69 -15.88
CA VAL A 308 15.21 7.16 -14.64
C VAL A 308 14.36 8.38 -14.98
N LEU A 309 13.07 8.29 -14.72
CA LEU A 309 12.10 9.37 -14.92
C LEU A 309 11.91 10.13 -13.60
N LEU A 310 11.97 11.45 -13.66
CA LEU A 310 11.69 12.32 -12.52
C LEU A 310 10.27 12.88 -12.65
N VAL A 311 9.46 12.64 -11.63
CA VAL A 311 8.06 13.02 -11.53
C VAL A 311 7.83 13.81 -10.23
N GLY A 312 6.82 14.68 -10.23
CA GLY A 312 6.53 15.55 -9.10
C GLY A 312 7.41 16.81 -9.05
N GLY A 313 6.81 17.92 -8.66
CA GLY A 313 7.46 19.25 -8.69
C GLY A 313 8.72 19.35 -7.84
N SER A 314 8.83 18.57 -6.75
CA SER A 314 9.99 18.59 -5.85
C SER A 314 11.23 17.92 -6.44
N THR A 315 11.11 17.16 -7.54
CA THR A 315 12.27 16.64 -8.31
C THR A 315 13.03 17.75 -9.06
N ARG A 316 12.50 18.97 -9.11
CA ARG A 316 13.21 20.13 -9.64
C ARG A 316 14.33 20.60 -8.72
N ILE A 317 14.35 20.19 -7.45
CA ILE A 317 15.40 20.53 -6.48
C ILE A 317 16.74 19.94 -6.94
N PRO A 318 17.79 20.76 -7.15
CA PRO A 318 19.07 20.27 -7.69
C PRO A 318 19.71 19.16 -6.85
N ALA A 319 19.63 19.24 -5.52
CA ALA A 319 20.18 18.23 -4.63
C ALA A 319 19.50 16.85 -4.81
N VAL A 320 18.20 16.83 -5.12
CA VAL A 320 17.46 15.59 -5.44
C VAL A 320 17.96 15.00 -6.75
N GLN A 321 18.08 15.82 -7.79
CA GLN A 321 18.58 15.36 -9.11
C GLN A 321 20.00 14.80 -9.00
N GLU A 322 20.87 15.48 -8.26
CA GLU A 322 22.24 15.03 -8.03
C GLU A 322 22.32 13.72 -7.25
N ALA A 323 21.49 13.55 -6.21
CA ALA A 323 21.41 12.31 -5.44
C ALA A 323 21.00 11.13 -6.32
N VAL A 324 19.97 11.29 -7.15
CA VAL A 324 19.50 10.27 -8.09
C VAL A 324 20.60 9.94 -9.11
N LYS A 325 21.22 10.96 -9.70
CA LYS A 325 22.32 10.79 -10.68
C LYS A 325 23.52 10.09 -10.06
N SER A 326 23.94 10.51 -8.87
CA SER A 326 25.09 9.92 -8.17
C SER A 326 24.85 8.45 -7.81
N PHE A 327 23.61 8.11 -7.41
CA PHE A 327 23.26 6.74 -7.07
C PHE A 327 23.14 5.82 -8.29
N THR A 328 22.46 6.29 -9.35
CA THR A 328 22.15 5.47 -10.52
C THR A 328 23.25 5.50 -11.59
N GLY A 329 24.16 6.48 -11.53
CA GLY A 329 25.15 6.74 -12.58
C GLY A 329 24.53 7.23 -13.90
N LYS A 330 23.23 7.51 -13.93
CA LYS A 330 22.46 7.90 -15.12
C LYS A 330 21.95 9.33 -14.99
N GLU A 331 21.98 10.06 -16.09
CA GLU A 331 21.31 11.37 -16.16
C GLU A 331 19.80 11.15 -16.15
N PRO A 332 19.06 11.74 -15.20
CA PRO A 332 17.62 11.62 -15.17
C PRO A 332 16.96 12.18 -16.44
N PHE A 333 15.97 11.46 -16.96
CA PHE A 333 15.22 11.87 -18.13
C PHE A 333 14.31 13.06 -17.83
N LYS A 334 14.42 14.14 -18.62
CA LYS A 334 13.69 15.40 -18.43
C LYS A 334 12.72 15.72 -19.58
N GLY A 335 12.44 14.75 -20.44
CA GLY A 335 11.58 14.92 -21.61
C GLY A 335 10.08 14.95 -21.35
N ILE A 336 9.66 14.71 -20.10
CA ILE A 336 8.27 14.83 -19.66
C ILE A 336 8.15 16.00 -18.67
N ASN A 337 6.98 16.67 -18.65
CA ASN A 337 6.71 17.68 -17.63
C ASN A 337 6.32 16.99 -16.32
N PRO A 338 7.13 17.11 -15.25
CA PRO A 338 6.88 16.39 -14.00
C PRO A 338 5.61 16.82 -13.25
N ASP A 339 5.02 17.95 -13.62
CA ASP A 339 3.78 18.47 -13.00
C ASP A 339 2.51 18.04 -13.77
N GLU A 340 2.66 17.46 -14.97
CA GLU A 340 1.53 17.17 -15.88
C GLU A 340 1.48 15.70 -16.32
N CYS A 341 2.63 15.02 -16.34
CA CYS A 341 2.74 13.68 -16.93
C CYS A 341 1.81 12.65 -16.26
N VAL A 342 1.52 12.81 -14.98
CA VAL A 342 0.62 11.92 -14.24
C VAL A 342 -0.82 12.08 -14.75
N ALA A 343 -1.32 13.31 -14.92
CA ALA A 343 -2.64 13.56 -15.49
C ALA A 343 -2.73 13.09 -16.96
N VAL A 344 -1.66 13.32 -17.74
CA VAL A 344 -1.54 12.83 -19.12
C VAL A 344 -1.67 11.30 -19.17
N GLY A 345 -0.94 10.58 -18.32
CA GLY A 345 -1.05 9.12 -18.24
C GLY A 345 -2.42 8.64 -17.79
N ALA A 346 -3.05 9.34 -16.84
CA ALA A 346 -4.43 9.05 -16.44
C ALA A 346 -5.42 9.26 -17.59
N ALA A 347 -5.23 10.30 -18.43
CA ALA A 347 -6.05 10.52 -19.63
C ALA A 347 -5.85 9.42 -20.66
N ILE A 348 -4.61 8.96 -20.89
CA ILE A 348 -4.33 7.83 -21.78
C ILE A 348 -5.07 6.57 -21.27
N GLN A 349 -5.01 6.28 -19.97
CA GLN A 349 -5.77 5.18 -19.39
C GLN A 349 -7.29 5.36 -19.55
N GLY A 350 -7.79 6.59 -19.47
CA GLY A 350 -9.17 6.92 -19.80
C GLY A 350 -9.51 6.59 -21.27
N GLY A 351 -8.60 6.91 -22.20
CA GLY A 351 -8.71 6.57 -23.61
C GLY A 351 -8.72 5.05 -23.87
N VAL A 352 -7.90 4.29 -23.14
CA VAL A 352 -7.92 2.81 -23.20
C VAL A 352 -9.28 2.27 -22.75
N LEU A 353 -9.82 2.78 -21.65
CA LEU A 353 -11.13 2.35 -21.12
C LEU A 353 -12.30 2.80 -22.02
N GLY A 354 -12.16 3.93 -22.72
CA GLY A 354 -13.13 4.47 -23.66
C GLY A 354 -13.05 3.86 -25.07
N GLY A 355 -11.98 3.11 -25.38
CA GLY A 355 -11.71 2.54 -26.71
C GLY A 355 -11.08 3.52 -27.70
N ASP A 356 -10.60 4.69 -27.23
CA ASP A 356 -9.87 5.68 -28.04
C ASP A 356 -8.39 5.30 -28.26
N VAL A 357 -7.85 4.45 -27.39
CA VAL A 357 -6.47 3.94 -27.41
C VAL A 357 -6.50 2.42 -27.29
N GLU A 358 -5.86 1.73 -28.20
CA GLU A 358 -5.78 0.26 -28.23
C GLU A 358 -4.35 -0.23 -28.00
N GLY A 359 -4.22 -1.50 -27.62
CA GLY A 359 -2.92 -2.19 -27.55
C GLY A 359 -2.07 -1.86 -26.34
N ILE A 360 -2.65 -1.28 -25.27
CA ILE A 360 -1.94 -1.01 -24.03
C ILE A 360 -2.53 -1.86 -22.89
N LEU A 361 -1.66 -2.64 -22.24
CA LEU A 361 -1.97 -3.38 -21.02
C LEU A 361 -1.15 -2.84 -19.86
N LEU A 362 -1.83 -2.52 -18.77
CA LEU A 362 -1.22 -2.01 -17.54
C LEU A 362 -1.36 -3.04 -16.43
N LEU A 363 -0.24 -3.50 -15.90
CA LEU A 363 -0.15 -4.42 -14.76
C LEU A 363 0.53 -3.71 -13.60
N ASP A 364 -0.18 -3.57 -12.49
CA ASP A 364 0.30 -2.94 -11.26
C ASP A 364 0.52 -3.99 -10.16
N VAL A 365 1.05 -3.61 -9.01
CA VAL A 365 1.38 -4.52 -7.91
C VAL A 365 0.82 -4.05 -6.56
N THR A 366 0.58 -5.00 -5.66
CA THR A 366 0.25 -4.69 -4.27
C THR A 366 1.51 -4.24 -3.50
N PRO A 367 1.47 -3.13 -2.72
CA PRO A 367 2.66 -2.59 -2.07
C PRO A 367 3.11 -3.38 -0.84
N LEU A 368 2.22 -4.13 -0.21
CA LEU A 368 2.47 -4.90 1.02
C LEU A 368 1.81 -6.27 0.96
N SER A 369 2.38 -7.24 1.69
CA SER A 369 1.80 -8.57 1.85
C SER A 369 0.46 -8.51 2.60
N LEU A 370 -0.45 -9.39 2.21
CA LEU A 370 -1.77 -9.56 2.80
C LEU A 370 -1.94 -10.99 3.33
N GLY A 371 -2.55 -11.11 4.49
CA GLY A 371 -2.77 -12.40 5.14
C GLY A 371 -3.84 -12.35 6.21
N ILE A 372 -3.93 -13.40 6.97
CA ILE A 372 -4.84 -13.51 8.12
C ILE A 372 -4.09 -13.93 9.38
N GLU A 373 -4.66 -13.61 10.53
CA GLU A 373 -4.21 -14.15 11.81
C GLU A 373 -4.62 -15.61 11.92
N THR A 374 -3.66 -16.47 12.27
CA THR A 374 -3.85 -17.90 12.50
C THR A 374 -3.48 -18.29 13.93
N LEU A 375 -3.65 -19.55 14.27
CA LEU A 375 -3.42 -20.08 15.61
C LEU A 375 -2.03 -19.69 16.13
N GLY A 376 -1.99 -19.19 17.37
CA GLY A 376 -0.77 -18.70 18.02
C GLY A 376 -0.41 -17.24 17.70
N GLY A 377 -1.32 -16.48 17.04
CA GLY A 377 -1.08 -15.09 16.67
C GLY A 377 -0.09 -14.91 15.51
N VAL A 378 0.03 -15.92 14.65
CA VAL A 378 0.89 -15.90 13.46
C VAL A 378 0.17 -15.19 12.32
N CYS A 379 0.90 -14.41 11.53
CA CYS A 379 0.41 -13.86 10.26
C CYS A 379 0.69 -14.86 9.14
N THR A 380 -0.35 -15.51 8.65
CA THR A 380 -0.24 -16.38 7.47
C THR A 380 -0.51 -15.55 6.22
N LYS A 381 0.52 -15.33 5.41
CA LYS A 381 0.45 -14.57 4.17
C LYS A 381 -0.21 -15.40 3.08
N LEU A 382 -1.17 -14.81 2.35
CA LEU A 382 -1.80 -15.37 1.16
C LEU A 382 -1.33 -14.66 -0.10
N ILE A 383 -1.09 -13.35 -0.02
CA ILE A 383 -0.59 -12.54 -1.13
C ILE A 383 0.68 -11.84 -0.65
N ASP A 384 1.78 -12.06 -1.35
CA ASP A 384 3.05 -11.39 -1.07
C ASP A 384 3.06 -9.97 -1.63
N ARG A 385 3.87 -9.07 -1.05
CA ARG A 385 4.13 -7.75 -1.62
C ARG A 385 4.66 -7.87 -3.05
N ASN A 386 4.41 -6.87 -3.85
CA ASN A 386 4.76 -6.82 -5.27
C ASN A 386 4.13 -7.96 -6.11
N THR A 387 3.02 -8.54 -5.64
CA THR A 387 2.20 -9.42 -6.47
C THR A 387 1.40 -8.58 -7.46
N THR A 388 1.46 -8.93 -8.75
CA THR A 388 0.72 -8.29 -9.84
C THR A 388 -0.79 -8.33 -9.59
N ILE A 389 -1.47 -7.21 -9.82
CA ILE A 389 -2.92 -7.06 -9.69
C ILE A 389 -3.58 -6.74 -11.06
N PRO A 390 -4.84 -7.18 -11.28
CA PRO A 390 -5.72 -7.87 -10.35
C PRO A 390 -5.26 -9.29 -10.03
N THR A 391 -5.55 -9.76 -8.81
CA THR A 391 -5.18 -11.13 -8.39
C THR A 391 -6.20 -11.70 -7.41
N ARG A 392 -6.37 -13.01 -7.47
CA ARG A 392 -7.21 -13.76 -6.54
C ARG A 392 -6.47 -14.97 -6.03
N LYS A 393 -6.35 -15.11 -4.70
CA LYS A 393 -5.74 -16.26 -4.06
C LYS A 393 -6.60 -16.78 -2.93
N SER A 394 -6.69 -18.11 -2.83
CA SER A 394 -7.45 -18.80 -1.81
C SER A 394 -6.57 -19.80 -1.08
N GLN A 395 -6.85 -19.99 0.21
CA GLN A 395 -6.24 -21.03 1.03
C GLN A 395 -7.27 -21.60 2.00
N VAL A 396 -7.22 -22.92 2.22
CA VAL A 396 -8.12 -23.62 3.15
C VAL A 396 -7.49 -23.64 4.53
N PHE A 397 -8.27 -23.20 5.51
CA PHE A 397 -7.96 -23.22 6.94
C PHE A 397 -8.96 -24.11 7.67
N SER A 398 -8.77 -24.29 8.98
CA SER A 398 -9.67 -25.10 9.78
C SER A 398 -9.91 -24.49 11.17
N THR A 399 -10.79 -25.12 11.95
CA THR A 399 -11.08 -24.73 13.34
C THR A 399 -9.95 -25.11 14.29
N ALA A 400 -9.74 -24.27 15.32
CA ALA A 400 -8.71 -24.46 16.35
C ALA A 400 -9.22 -25.26 17.58
N ALA A 401 -10.54 -25.43 17.73
CA ALA A 401 -11.16 -26.12 18.85
C ALA A 401 -12.26 -27.09 18.38
N ASP A 402 -12.53 -28.12 19.21
CA ASP A 402 -13.63 -29.05 18.96
C ASP A 402 -14.99 -28.36 19.09
N ASN A 403 -15.93 -28.75 18.23
CA ASN A 403 -17.29 -28.21 18.19
C ASN A 403 -17.38 -26.68 18.00
N GLN A 404 -16.35 -26.10 17.41
CA GLN A 404 -16.34 -24.66 17.09
C GLN A 404 -17.31 -24.38 15.94
N THR A 405 -18.33 -23.54 16.19
CA THR A 405 -19.40 -23.22 15.24
C THR A 405 -19.23 -21.87 14.56
N SER A 406 -18.17 -21.13 14.93
CA SER A 406 -17.81 -19.84 14.32
C SER A 406 -16.31 -19.62 14.30
N VAL A 407 -15.84 -18.86 13.34
CA VAL A 407 -14.45 -18.38 13.27
C VAL A 407 -14.42 -16.86 13.07
N VAL A 408 -13.41 -16.22 13.65
CA VAL A 408 -13.13 -14.80 13.40
C VAL A 408 -11.97 -14.76 12.40
N VAL A 409 -12.19 -14.12 11.27
CA VAL A 409 -11.16 -13.83 10.29
C VAL A 409 -10.65 -12.42 10.53
N ILE A 410 -9.39 -12.29 10.91
CA ILE A 410 -8.71 -11.00 11.09
C ILE A 410 -7.77 -10.82 9.90
N VAL A 411 -8.10 -9.82 9.06
CA VAL A 411 -7.34 -9.51 7.84
C VAL A 411 -6.16 -8.63 8.21
N LEU A 412 -4.97 -9.00 7.77
CA LEU A 412 -3.70 -8.36 8.11
C LEU A 412 -2.98 -7.86 6.86
N GLN A 413 -2.26 -6.75 7.01
CA GLN A 413 -1.36 -6.20 6.01
C GLN A 413 -0.01 -5.90 6.66
N GLY A 414 1.08 -6.35 6.05
CA GLY A 414 2.44 -6.10 6.51
C GLY A 414 3.37 -7.29 6.33
N GLU A 415 4.63 -7.09 6.74
CA GLU A 415 5.72 -8.04 6.47
C GLU A 415 6.12 -8.87 7.69
N ARG A 416 5.58 -8.55 8.88
CA ARG A 416 5.94 -9.23 10.13
C ARG A 416 5.27 -10.60 10.24
N GLU A 417 6.00 -11.58 10.79
CA GLU A 417 5.51 -12.95 10.98
C GLU A 417 4.42 -13.08 12.05
N MET A 418 4.40 -12.17 13.04
CA MET A 418 3.40 -12.18 14.10
C MET A 418 2.28 -11.17 13.80
N ALA A 419 1.03 -11.59 13.96
CA ALA A 419 -0.17 -10.81 13.65
C ALA A 419 -0.21 -9.45 14.37
N GLN A 420 0.19 -9.41 15.65
CA GLN A 420 0.18 -8.20 16.48
C GLN A 420 1.09 -7.07 15.97
N TYR A 421 2.05 -7.38 15.11
CA TYR A 421 2.99 -6.42 14.54
C TYR A 421 2.63 -6.01 13.11
N ASN A 422 1.54 -6.57 12.59
CA ASN A 422 0.97 -6.21 11.30
C ASN A 422 -0.29 -5.39 11.50
N LYS A 423 -0.70 -4.69 10.45
CA LYS A 423 -1.95 -3.96 10.48
C LYS A 423 -3.15 -4.86 10.32
N SER A 424 -4.11 -4.73 11.22
CA SER A 424 -5.45 -5.24 10.99
C SER A 424 -6.21 -4.30 10.04
N LEU A 425 -6.54 -4.79 8.87
CA LEU A 425 -7.40 -4.09 7.90
C LEU A 425 -8.88 -4.23 8.22
N GLY A 426 -9.24 -5.25 8.97
CA GLY A 426 -10.61 -5.52 9.38
C GLY A 426 -10.77 -6.91 9.96
N ARG A 427 -11.94 -7.16 10.52
CA ARG A 427 -12.32 -8.49 11.04
C ARG A 427 -13.78 -8.77 10.74
N PHE A 428 -14.09 -10.03 10.50
CA PHE A 428 -15.46 -10.49 10.33
C PHE A 428 -15.64 -11.91 10.90
N HIS A 429 -16.88 -12.31 11.13
CA HIS A 429 -17.23 -13.59 11.71
C HIS A 429 -17.87 -14.48 10.64
N LEU A 430 -17.43 -15.70 10.52
CA LEU A 430 -18.12 -16.75 9.79
C LEU A 430 -18.80 -17.66 10.80
N ASP A 431 -20.13 -17.59 10.85
CA ASP A 431 -20.96 -18.35 11.78
C ASP A 431 -21.65 -19.53 11.10
N GLY A 432 -22.07 -20.51 11.91
CA GLY A 432 -22.87 -21.64 11.48
C GLY A 432 -22.08 -22.73 10.77
N ILE A 433 -20.82 -22.87 11.14
CA ILE A 433 -19.98 -24.03 10.86
C ILE A 433 -20.59 -25.23 11.59
N ALA A 434 -20.69 -26.37 10.92
CA ALA A 434 -21.19 -27.58 11.54
C ALA A 434 -20.27 -28.03 12.69
N PRO A 435 -20.81 -28.34 13.90
CA PRO A 435 -20.01 -28.85 15.00
C PRO A 435 -19.23 -30.10 14.57
N ALA A 436 -17.92 -30.03 14.69
CA ALA A 436 -17.03 -31.12 14.34
C ALA A 436 -15.76 -31.05 15.21
N ARG A 437 -14.92 -32.09 15.16
CA ARG A 437 -13.60 -32.02 15.80
C ARG A 437 -12.73 -30.95 15.14
N ARG A 438 -11.80 -30.36 15.91
CA ARG A 438 -10.82 -29.40 15.38
C ARG A 438 -10.09 -29.98 14.17
N GLY A 439 -9.80 -29.16 13.18
CA GLY A 439 -9.12 -29.57 11.96
C GLY A 439 -10.00 -30.27 10.92
N VAL A 440 -11.29 -30.57 11.22
CA VAL A 440 -12.22 -31.21 10.28
C VAL A 440 -12.94 -30.20 9.38
N PRO A 441 -13.51 -29.10 9.89
CA PRO A 441 -14.13 -28.09 9.04
C PRO A 441 -13.11 -27.49 8.06
N GLN A 442 -13.51 -27.27 6.83
CA GLN A 442 -12.69 -26.69 5.77
C GLN A 442 -13.22 -25.28 5.47
N ILE A 443 -12.44 -24.27 5.83
CA ILE A 443 -12.79 -22.86 5.68
C ILE A 443 -11.87 -22.27 4.63
N GLU A 444 -12.39 -22.04 3.43
CA GLU A 444 -11.66 -21.39 2.35
C GLU A 444 -11.68 -19.87 2.57
N VAL A 445 -10.51 -19.28 2.76
CA VAL A 445 -10.34 -17.83 2.80
C VAL A 445 -9.77 -17.37 1.46
N THR A 446 -10.48 -16.45 0.83
CA THR A 446 -10.12 -15.90 -0.48
C THR A 446 -9.84 -14.41 -0.36
N PHE A 447 -8.69 -14.00 -0.88
CA PHE A 447 -8.36 -12.60 -1.13
C PHE A 447 -8.55 -12.32 -2.61
N ASP A 448 -9.32 -11.28 -2.91
CA ASP A 448 -9.60 -10.80 -4.26
C ASP A 448 -9.24 -9.32 -4.35
N ILE A 449 -8.19 -9.00 -5.11
CA ILE A 449 -7.72 -7.63 -5.32
C ILE A 449 -8.08 -7.22 -6.74
N ASP A 450 -8.88 -6.17 -6.86
CA ASP A 450 -9.27 -5.64 -8.16
C ASP A 450 -8.14 -4.84 -8.84
N ALA A 451 -8.36 -4.40 -10.08
CA ALA A 451 -7.42 -3.58 -10.83
C ALA A 451 -7.16 -2.19 -10.20
N ASN A 452 -7.97 -1.76 -9.24
CA ASN A 452 -7.78 -0.52 -8.48
C ASN A 452 -6.95 -0.73 -7.20
N GLY A 453 -6.59 -1.98 -6.90
CA GLY A 453 -5.91 -2.36 -5.66
C GLY A 453 -6.84 -2.45 -4.46
N ILE A 454 -8.16 -2.52 -4.67
CA ILE A 454 -9.14 -2.65 -3.57
C ILE A 454 -9.27 -4.12 -3.20
N VAL A 455 -9.10 -4.39 -1.91
CA VAL A 455 -9.07 -5.74 -1.35
C VAL A 455 -10.46 -6.17 -0.85
N ASN A 456 -10.93 -7.30 -1.35
CA ASN A 456 -12.09 -8.01 -0.83
C ASN A 456 -11.60 -9.33 -0.23
N VAL A 457 -12.09 -9.66 0.97
CA VAL A 457 -11.77 -10.93 1.62
C VAL A 457 -13.05 -11.66 1.93
N SER A 458 -13.14 -12.91 1.51
CA SER A 458 -14.25 -13.81 1.87
C SER A 458 -13.76 -15.04 2.62
N ALA A 459 -14.63 -15.59 3.46
CA ALA A 459 -14.43 -16.88 4.11
C ALA A 459 -15.66 -17.75 3.90
N LYS A 460 -15.46 -18.97 3.42
CA LYS A 460 -16.50 -19.93 3.10
C LYS A 460 -16.26 -21.26 3.78
N ASP A 461 -17.23 -21.73 4.54
CA ASP A 461 -17.24 -23.11 5.01
C ASP A 461 -17.65 -24.05 3.88
N LEU A 462 -16.71 -24.87 3.41
CA LEU A 462 -16.93 -25.79 2.30
C LEU A 462 -17.92 -26.92 2.65
N GLY A 463 -18.10 -27.22 3.94
CA GLY A 463 -19.03 -28.24 4.41
C GLY A 463 -20.50 -27.76 4.41
N THR A 464 -20.77 -26.56 4.86
CA THR A 464 -22.13 -26.00 4.94
C THR A 464 -22.48 -25.06 3.79
N GLY A 465 -21.47 -24.62 3.04
CA GLY A 465 -21.62 -23.61 1.97
C GLY A 465 -21.85 -22.19 2.47
N LYS A 466 -21.82 -21.95 3.80
CA LYS A 466 -21.96 -20.60 4.37
C LYS A 466 -20.75 -19.76 4.07
N GLU A 467 -20.98 -18.51 3.72
CA GLU A 467 -19.95 -17.55 3.31
C GLU A 467 -20.20 -16.19 3.96
N GLN A 468 -19.13 -15.52 4.32
CA GLN A 468 -19.08 -14.13 4.76
C GLN A 468 -17.94 -13.42 4.05
N HIS A 469 -18.07 -12.11 3.87
CA HIS A 469 -17.05 -11.31 3.22
C HIS A 469 -16.92 -9.93 3.88
N ILE A 470 -15.78 -9.32 3.69
CA ILE A 470 -15.49 -7.93 4.03
C ILE A 470 -14.82 -7.26 2.84
N THR A 471 -15.30 -6.08 2.49
CA THR A 471 -14.54 -5.16 1.63
C THR A 471 -13.79 -4.21 2.54
N ILE A 472 -12.50 -4.09 2.34
CA ILE A 472 -11.68 -3.21 3.17
C ILE A 472 -12.07 -1.76 2.86
N THR A 473 -12.56 -1.07 3.87
CA THR A 473 -13.01 0.33 3.77
C THR A 473 -12.23 1.23 4.72
N ALA A 474 -12.33 2.54 4.51
CA ALA A 474 -11.52 3.58 5.18
C ALA A 474 -11.56 3.62 6.73
N SER A 475 -12.30 2.74 7.40
CA SER A 475 -12.45 2.76 8.86
C SER A 475 -11.31 2.09 9.65
N SER A 476 -10.33 1.49 8.99
CA SER A 476 -9.25 0.71 9.63
C SER A 476 -7.85 1.12 9.16
N ASN A 477 -7.51 2.41 9.25
CA ASN A 477 -6.35 2.94 8.53
C ASN A 477 -5.06 2.97 9.32
N LEU A 478 -3.97 2.47 8.69
CA LEU A 478 -2.61 2.82 9.03
C LEU A 478 -2.25 4.19 8.47
N SER A 479 -1.61 5.00 9.30
CA SER A 479 -0.75 6.05 8.78
C SER A 479 0.45 5.38 8.11
N LYS A 480 1.12 6.09 7.26
CA LYS A 480 2.33 5.59 6.60
C LYS A 480 3.51 5.38 7.54
N GLU A 481 3.67 6.25 8.56
CA GLU A 481 4.64 6.01 9.63
C GLU A 481 4.51 4.59 10.16
N ASP A 482 3.28 4.07 10.21
CA ASP A 482 3.01 2.70 10.56
C ASP A 482 3.46 1.72 9.47
N ILE A 483 3.34 2.04 8.16
CA ILE A 483 3.78 1.15 7.07
C ILE A 483 5.31 1.10 7.00
N ASP A 484 6.00 2.25 6.95
CA ASP A 484 7.46 2.30 6.92
C ASP A 484 8.07 1.76 8.21
N LYS A 485 7.41 2.01 9.36
CA LYS A 485 7.77 1.42 10.63
C LYS A 485 7.60 -0.08 10.60
N ALA A 486 6.49 -0.58 10.06
CA ALA A 486 6.24 -2.01 9.91
C ALA A 486 7.27 -2.70 9.00
N VAL A 487 7.65 -2.11 7.87
CA VAL A 487 8.69 -2.67 6.99
C VAL A 487 10.07 -2.63 7.64
N LYS A 488 10.47 -1.50 8.22
CA LYS A 488 11.76 -1.39 8.93
C LYS A 488 11.83 -2.27 10.18
N GLU A 489 10.75 -2.34 10.95
CA GLU A 489 10.64 -3.24 12.09
C GLU A 489 10.65 -4.70 11.63
N ALA A 490 10.01 -5.04 10.51
CA ALA A 490 10.08 -6.37 9.94
C ALA A 490 11.52 -6.78 9.59
N GLU A 491 12.30 -5.88 8.98
CA GLU A 491 13.71 -6.14 8.66
C GLU A 491 14.59 -6.21 9.91
N GLN A 492 14.42 -5.31 10.87
CA GLN A 492 15.16 -5.29 12.12
C GLN A 492 14.89 -6.52 13.00
N PHE A 493 13.64 -6.95 13.04
CA PHE A 493 13.19 -8.03 13.92
C PHE A 493 12.95 -9.35 13.18
N ALA A 494 13.29 -9.45 11.89
CA ALA A 494 13.05 -10.66 11.07
C ALA A 494 13.60 -11.94 11.71
N ALA A 495 14.78 -11.88 12.32
CA ALA A 495 15.39 -13.03 13.01
C ALA A 495 14.65 -13.38 14.31
N GLU A 496 14.18 -12.39 15.06
CA GLU A 496 13.43 -12.58 16.31
C GLU A 496 12.01 -13.09 16.01
N ASP A 497 11.34 -12.52 15.01
CA ASP A 497 10.02 -12.94 14.58
C ASP A 497 10.03 -14.37 14.02
N LYS A 498 11.04 -14.71 13.23
CA LYS A 498 11.23 -16.07 12.71
C LYS A 498 11.39 -17.08 13.85
N LYS A 499 12.22 -16.73 14.84
CA LYS A 499 12.39 -17.60 16.03
C LYS A 499 11.07 -17.74 16.79
N ARG A 500 10.33 -16.66 16.98
CA ARG A 500 9.04 -16.68 17.69
C ARG A 500 7.98 -17.47 16.94
N LYS A 501 7.97 -17.40 15.61
CA LYS A 501 7.13 -18.25 14.76
C LYS A 501 7.50 -19.72 14.91
N GLU A 502 8.80 -20.06 14.82
CA GLU A 502 9.29 -21.42 15.03
C GLU A 502 8.87 -21.98 16.40
N GLU A 503 8.95 -21.16 17.47
CA GLU A 503 8.48 -21.54 18.81
C GLU A 503 6.96 -21.83 18.84
N VAL A 504 6.15 -21.02 18.16
CA VAL A 504 4.70 -21.21 18.04
C VAL A 504 4.39 -22.44 17.21
N ASP A 505 5.06 -22.64 16.07
CA ASP A 505 4.84 -23.79 15.18
C ASP A 505 5.18 -25.11 15.88
N VAL A 506 6.29 -25.17 16.64
CA VAL A 506 6.67 -26.34 17.45
C VAL A 506 5.61 -26.64 18.51
N ARG A 507 5.11 -25.61 19.19
CA ARG A 507 4.06 -25.78 20.21
C ARG A 507 2.76 -26.27 19.59
N ASN A 508 2.34 -25.70 18.48
CA ASN A 508 1.14 -26.12 17.75
C ASN A 508 1.24 -27.56 17.26
N ALA A 509 2.41 -27.98 16.76
CA ALA A 509 2.66 -29.37 16.36
C ALA A 509 2.59 -30.34 17.57
N GLY A 510 3.15 -29.93 18.71
CA GLY A 510 3.05 -30.70 19.97
C GLY A 510 1.60 -30.84 20.44
N ASP A 511 0.82 -29.80 20.46
CA ASP A 511 -0.60 -29.80 20.81
C ASP A 511 -1.43 -30.67 19.86
N GLN A 512 -1.13 -30.62 18.56
CA GLN A 512 -1.79 -31.47 17.58
C GLN A 512 -1.45 -32.96 17.81
N MET A 513 -0.20 -33.28 18.13
CA MET A 513 0.21 -34.65 18.42
C MET A 513 -0.44 -35.18 19.71
N VAL A 514 -0.55 -34.37 20.76
CA VAL A 514 -1.32 -34.69 21.97
C VAL A 514 -2.75 -35.05 21.61
N TYR A 515 -3.43 -34.19 20.87
CA TYR A 515 -4.82 -34.40 20.49
C TYR A 515 -5.02 -35.68 19.66
N GLN A 516 -4.18 -35.90 18.64
CA GLN A 516 -4.25 -37.13 17.83
C GLN A 516 -4.02 -38.38 18.64
N THR A 517 -3.05 -38.36 19.55
CA THR A 517 -2.72 -39.49 20.40
C THR A 517 -3.85 -39.80 21.38
N GLU A 518 -4.39 -38.81 22.06
CA GLU A 518 -5.54 -38.97 22.97
C GLU A 518 -6.77 -39.56 22.25
N LYS A 519 -7.03 -39.03 21.05
CA LYS A 519 -8.12 -39.55 20.21
C LYS A 519 -7.93 -41.01 19.87
N THR A 520 -6.74 -41.38 19.41
CA THR A 520 -6.43 -42.80 19.06
C THR A 520 -6.50 -43.69 20.26
N LEU A 521 -5.98 -43.26 21.43
CA LEU A 521 -6.08 -44.02 22.66
C LEU A 521 -7.54 -44.21 23.12
N SER A 522 -8.40 -43.22 22.94
CA SER A 522 -9.82 -43.34 23.29
C SER A 522 -10.61 -44.23 22.35
N GLU A 523 -10.29 -44.23 21.05
CA GLU A 523 -11.02 -44.98 20.02
C GLU A 523 -10.52 -46.45 19.88
N MET A 524 -9.21 -46.69 20.12
CA MET A 524 -8.57 -47.95 19.83
C MET A 524 -7.72 -48.50 20.98
N GLY A 525 -7.65 -47.83 22.13
CA GLY A 525 -6.78 -48.19 23.25
C GLY A 525 -7.03 -49.58 23.83
N ASP A 526 -8.23 -50.13 23.69
CA ASP A 526 -8.59 -51.52 24.11
C ASP A 526 -8.06 -52.59 23.13
N LYS A 527 -7.62 -52.20 21.94
CA LYS A 527 -7.04 -53.08 20.92
C LYS A 527 -5.50 -53.09 20.93
N LEU A 528 -4.89 -52.21 21.75
CA LEU A 528 -3.46 -52.11 21.89
C LEU A 528 -2.91 -53.10 22.92
N ASP A 529 -1.71 -53.61 22.66
CA ASP A 529 -0.94 -54.35 23.68
C ASP A 529 -0.68 -53.43 24.89
N ALA A 530 -0.81 -53.94 26.09
CA ALA A 530 -0.64 -53.21 27.34
C ALA A 530 0.74 -52.53 27.45
N ALA A 531 1.79 -53.12 26.90
CA ALA A 531 3.13 -52.54 26.89
C ALA A 531 3.22 -51.33 25.92
N ASP A 532 2.68 -51.48 24.72
CA ASP A 532 2.66 -50.41 23.70
C ASP A 532 1.79 -49.23 24.14
N LYS A 533 0.63 -49.51 24.74
CA LYS A 533 -0.25 -48.49 25.33
C LYS A 533 0.46 -47.72 26.43
N GLY A 534 1.17 -48.41 27.33
CA GLY A 534 1.93 -47.77 28.41
C GLY A 534 3.07 -46.90 27.90
N GLU A 535 3.78 -47.32 26.84
CA GLU A 535 4.84 -46.50 26.22
C GLU A 535 4.25 -45.20 25.64
N VAL A 536 3.16 -45.26 24.87
CA VAL A 536 2.49 -44.10 24.27
C VAL A 536 1.93 -43.17 25.35
N GLU A 537 1.27 -43.70 26.39
CA GLU A 537 0.75 -42.89 27.50
C GLU A 537 1.87 -42.16 28.27
N GLN A 538 3.02 -42.82 28.49
CA GLN A 538 4.19 -42.22 29.13
C GLN A 538 4.76 -41.06 28.27
N LYS A 539 4.92 -41.26 26.96
CA LYS A 539 5.42 -40.23 26.05
C LYS A 539 4.42 -39.06 25.90
N LEU A 540 3.12 -39.35 25.88
CA LEU A 540 2.05 -38.36 25.91
C LEU A 540 2.12 -37.47 27.17
N ALA A 541 2.31 -38.09 28.36
CA ALA A 541 2.46 -37.35 29.60
C ALA A 541 3.72 -36.46 29.59
N SER A 542 4.83 -36.97 29.03
CA SER A 542 6.07 -36.20 28.87
C SER A 542 5.87 -35.00 27.96
N LEU A 543 5.18 -35.15 26.82
CA LEU A 543 4.88 -34.03 25.91
C LEU A 543 3.95 -32.99 26.56
N LYS A 544 2.91 -33.42 27.27
CA LYS A 544 2.03 -32.49 28.02
C LYS A 544 2.81 -31.70 29.07
N THR A 545 3.75 -32.32 29.74
CA THR A 545 4.63 -31.67 30.71
C THR A 545 5.54 -30.63 30.02
N ALA A 546 6.14 -30.99 28.88
CA ALA A 546 6.96 -30.09 28.08
C ALA A 546 6.13 -28.90 27.57
N LEU A 547 4.91 -29.10 27.09
CA LEU A 547 3.98 -28.06 26.64
C LEU A 547 3.53 -27.11 27.76
N SER A 548 3.57 -27.49 29.02
CA SER A 548 3.33 -26.61 30.15
C SER A 548 4.50 -25.65 30.43
N GLY A 549 5.67 -25.91 29.89
CA GLY A 549 6.88 -25.09 29.98
C GLY A 549 7.05 -24.15 28.76
N THR A 550 8.21 -23.48 28.70
CA THR A 550 8.60 -22.55 27.63
C THR A 550 9.80 -23.03 26.81
N ASP A 551 10.32 -24.22 27.09
CA ASP A 551 11.49 -24.78 26.42
C ASP A 551 11.08 -25.47 25.09
N THR A 552 11.33 -24.77 23.98
CA THR A 552 10.98 -25.19 22.62
C THR A 552 11.69 -26.48 22.19
N GLU A 553 12.97 -26.64 22.60
CA GLU A 553 13.73 -27.86 22.29
C GLU A 553 13.19 -29.06 23.04
N ALA A 554 12.79 -28.88 24.31
CA ALA A 554 12.12 -29.93 25.08
C ALA A 554 10.79 -30.35 24.46
N ILE A 555 9.99 -29.41 23.97
CA ILE A 555 8.71 -29.67 23.29
C ILE A 555 8.97 -30.43 21.99
N LYS A 556 9.91 -29.98 21.16
CA LYS A 556 10.27 -30.62 19.90
C LYS A 556 10.69 -32.07 20.11
N LYS A 557 11.62 -32.31 21.05
CA LYS A 557 12.10 -33.65 21.39
C LYS A 557 10.97 -34.54 21.89
N ALA A 558 10.13 -34.04 22.79
CA ALA A 558 9.00 -34.83 23.31
C ALA A 558 7.97 -35.16 22.24
N THR A 559 7.75 -34.24 21.28
CA THR A 559 6.87 -34.45 20.12
C THR A 559 7.43 -35.57 19.21
N GLU A 560 8.73 -35.53 18.90
CA GLU A 560 9.40 -36.56 18.09
C GLU A 560 9.34 -37.92 18.77
N GLU A 561 9.60 -38.00 20.08
CA GLU A 561 9.54 -39.24 20.84
C GLU A 561 8.13 -39.83 20.86
N LEU A 562 7.10 -39.02 21.05
CA LEU A 562 5.71 -39.48 20.98
C LEU A 562 5.32 -39.92 19.58
N THR A 563 5.75 -39.19 18.56
CA THR A 563 5.52 -39.52 17.15
C THR A 563 6.11 -40.90 16.82
N GLN A 564 7.36 -41.16 17.25
CA GLN A 564 8.01 -42.47 17.03
C GLN A 564 7.28 -43.61 17.74
N ALA A 565 6.86 -43.39 19.00
CA ALA A 565 6.08 -44.40 19.73
C ALA A 565 4.73 -44.68 19.04
N PHE A 566 4.08 -43.61 18.56
CA PHE A 566 2.80 -43.72 17.85
C PHE A 566 2.92 -44.45 16.51
N TYR A 567 3.99 -44.23 15.75
CA TYR A 567 4.25 -44.94 14.49
C TYR A 567 4.49 -46.41 14.71
N LYS A 568 5.27 -46.81 15.72
CA LYS A 568 5.49 -48.22 16.07
C LYS A 568 4.16 -48.96 16.36
N VAL A 569 3.28 -48.28 17.08
CA VAL A 569 1.97 -48.84 17.43
C VAL A 569 1.08 -48.95 16.19
N SER A 570 1.06 -47.89 15.37
CA SER A 570 0.27 -47.89 14.12
C SER A 570 0.72 -48.97 13.14
N GLU A 571 2.04 -49.20 13.02
CA GLU A 571 2.60 -50.26 12.18
C GLU A 571 2.20 -51.64 12.66
N LYS A 572 2.28 -51.91 13.98
CA LYS A 572 1.85 -53.18 14.57
C LYS A 572 0.35 -53.41 14.35
N MET A 573 -0.48 -52.40 14.51
CA MET A 573 -1.92 -52.50 14.26
C MET A 573 -2.24 -52.80 12.80
N TYR A 574 -1.52 -52.20 11.88
CA TYR A 574 -1.69 -52.47 10.45
C TYR A 574 -1.30 -53.91 10.09
N GLN A 575 -0.22 -54.44 10.68
CA GLN A 575 0.21 -55.82 10.51
C GLN A 575 -0.79 -56.83 11.11
N GLN A 576 -1.42 -56.52 12.24
CA GLN A 576 -2.45 -57.35 12.86
C GLN A 576 -3.79 -57.32 12.11
N ALA A 577 -4.12 -56.19 11.49
CA ALA A 577 -5.36 -56.06 10.70
C ALA A 577 -5.28 -56.73 9.32
N ASN A 578 -4.08 -57.04 8.82
CA ASN A 578 -3.87 -57.62 7.49
C ASN A 578 -2.83 -58.76 7.50
N PRO A 579 -3.16 -59.92 8.08
CA PRO A 579 -2.19 -61.03 8.24
C PRO A 579 -1.77 -61.72 6.92
N GLN A 580 -2.33 -61.37 5.76
CA GLN A 580 -2.05 -62.00 4.46
C GLN A 580 -1.27 -61.12 3.47
N GLY A 581 -0.73 -60.00 3.90
CA GLY A 581 -0.02 -59.04 3.02
C GLY A 581 1.52 -59.11 3.04
N ALA A 582 2.14 -60.12 3.64
CA ALA A 582 3.60 -60.19 3.80
C ALA A 582 4.32 -60.84 2.60
N GLN A 583 4.02 -60.42 1.36
CA GLN A 583 4.88 -60.65 0.19
C GLN A 583 4.59 -59.56 -0.88
N GLY A 584 5.30 -58.45 -0.80
CA GLY A 584 5.22 -57.39 -1.82
C GLY A 584 6.01 -56.16 -1.44
N ASN A 585 7.29 -56.17 -1.81
CA ASN A 585 8.18 -55.03 -2.09
C ASN A 585 8.25 -53.85 -1.08
N PRO A 586 9.36 -53.66 -0.39
CA PRO A 586 9.61 -52.51 0.45
C PRO A 586 10.04 -51.32 -0.41
N GLY A 587 9.07 -50.55 -0.90
CA GLY A 587 9.39 -49.41 -1.78
C GLY A 587 8.28 -48.40 -2.02
N ALA A 588 7.14 -48.45 -1.34
CA ALA A 588 6.12 -47.44 -1.43
C ALA A 588 6.09 -46.61 -0.13
N GLY A 589 6.83 -45.51 -0.13
CA GLY A 589 6.86 -44.55 0.96
C GLY A 589 5.47 -43.94 1.20
N TYR A 590 5.03 -44.02 2.44
CA TYR A 590 3.91 -43.24 2.95
C TYR A 590 4.30 -41.77 2.93
N THR A 591 3.63 -40.99 2.13
CA THR A 591 3.75 -39.53 2.17
C THR A 591 2.98 -38.99 3.37
N ASP A 592 3.72 -38.40 4.30
CA ASP A 592 3.24 -37.58 5.41
C ASP A 592 2.37 -36.42 4.89
N PRO A 593 1.12 -36.25 5.34
CA PRO A 593 0.31 -35.08 4.99
C PRO A 593 0.77 -33.76 5.62
N GLY A 594 1.84 -33.78 6.42
CA GLY A 594 2.35 -32.62 7.14
C GLY A 594 3.72 -32.08 6.70
N ALA A 595 4.41 -32.74 5.75
CA ALA A 595 5.75 -32.32 5.33
C ALA A 595 5.79 -31.89 3.85
N GLN A 596 5.16 -30.78 3.53
CA GLN A 596 5.44 -30.05 2.29
C GLN A 596 5.66 -28.56 2.60
N GLN A 597 6.82 -28.30 3.15
CA GLN A 597 7.47 -27.00 2.97
C GLN A 597 8.96 -27.22 2.78
N GLY A 598 9.39 -27.08 1.55
CA GLY A 598 10.80 -26.97 1.23
C GLY A 598 11.19 -27.68 -0.05
N GLN A 599 11.37 -26.90 -1.10
CA GLN A 599 11.99 -27.21 -2.39
C GLN A 599 11.14 -28.03 -3.38
N GLN A 600 10.54 -27.32 -4.33
CA GLN A 600 10.76 -27.66 -5.74
C GLN A 600 10.25 -26.55 -6.66
N GLY A 601 11.04 -26.34 -7.68
CA GLY A 601 10.87 -25.45 -8.77
C GLY A 601 9.56 -25.63 -9.54
N GLY A 602 9.17 -24.53 -10.17
CA GLY A 602 7.93 -24.37 -10.88
C GLY A 602 7.63 -25.47 -11.90
N GLN A 603 6.40 -25.92 -11.84
CA GLN A 603 5.70 -26.38 -13.02
C GLN A 603 4.59 -25.37 -13.27
N TYR A 604 4.76 -24.63 -14.35
CA TYR A 604 3.72 -23.80 -14.95
C TYR A 604 2.62 -24.75 -15.44
N TYR A 605 1.40 -24.57 -14.96
CA TYR A 605 0.23 -25.05 -15.65
C TYR A 605 -0.27 -23.91 -16.52
N ASP A 606 -0.09 -24.05 -17.83
CA ASP A 606 -0.79 -23.27 -18.83
C ASP A 606 -2.29 -23.48 -18.61
N ALA A 607 -2.99 -22.40 -18.33
CA ALA A 607 -4.44 -22.38 -18.43
C ALA A 607 -4.78 -22.08 -19.89
N ASP A 608 -5.12 -23.10 -20.63
CA ASP A 608 -5.74 -22.99 -21.93
C ASP A 608 -7.08 -22.23 -21.78
N TYR A 609 -7.14 -21.03 -22.32
CA TYR A 609 -8.37 -20.30 -22.54
C TYR A 609 -8.99 -20.80 -23.84
N GLU A 610 -10.00 -21.62 -23.74
CA GLU A 610 -10.90 -21.90 -24.88
C GLU A 610 -11.88 -20.73 -25.00
N VAL A 611 -11.68 -19.91 -26.03
CA VAL A 611 -12.67 -18.90 -26.45
C VAL A 611 -13.84 -19.64 -27.06
N VAL A 612 -14.98 -19.67 -26.36
CA VAL A 612 -16.25 -20.13 -26.94
C VAL A 612 -16.83 -18.97 -27.73
N ASP A 613 -16.67 -19.03 -29.05
CA ASP A 613 -17.43 -18.22 -30.01
C ASP A 613 -18.90 -18.68 -30.00
N ASP A 614 -19.76 -17.91 -29.31
CA ASP A 614 -21.21 -18.01 -29.42
C ASP A 614 -21.71 -16.99 -30.47
N ASP A 615 -21.56 -17.34 -31.73
CA ASP A 615 -22.33 -16.71 -32.82
C ASP A 615 -22.51 -17.66 -33.99
N LYS A 616 -23.52 -18.53 -33.88
CA LYS A 616 -24.27 -19.09 -35.01
C LYS A 616 -25.59 -19.69 -34.52
N ASP A 617 -26.62 -18.93 -34.73
CA ASP A 617 -27.96 -19.31 -35.18
C ASP A 617 -29.03 -18.40 -34.60
N LYS A 618 -29.41 -17.42 -35.41
CA LYS A 618 -30.85 -17.13 -35.65
C LYS A 618 -31.03 -16.28 -36.90
N LYS A 619 -31.83 -16.87 -37.76
CA LYS A 619 -32.41 -16.28 -38.97
C LYS A 619 -33.07 -14.92 -38.72
#